data_b9df24e87f437763433b12020d9833b7
#
_entry.id   b9df24e87f437763433b12020d9833b7
#
_cell.length_a   1.000
_cell.length_b   1.000
_cell.length_c   1.000
_cell.angle_alpha   90.00
_cell.angle_beta   90.00
_cell.angle_gamma   90.00
#
_symmetry.space_group_name_H-M   'P 1'
#
loop_
_entity.id
_entity.type
_entity.pdbx_description
1 polymer ?
#
loop_
_entity_poly.entity_id
_entity_poly.type
_entity_poly.pdbx_seq_one_letter_code
_entity_poly.pdbx_strand_id
1 'polypeptide(L)'
;MERAGHGPELIVQNVALLRSLAQGGPMCVGGLMGCRGDAYTGEGALPRQEARAFHRWQAEAFRRAGADFLLAGILPTAPEAQGMAQAMAETGLPYVLSLTLRRDGRLVDGTRLCDLIRETAALLGEGRPAFYMSNCIHPDAVRAALDQAFNRCGAVRARFLGVQANTSPRSFAELDGAEALQGDAPEPWAEAMLRLHRAHPMRLLGGCCGTDGRHMAALAARLTAEAGN
;
A
#
# COMPACT_ATOMS: atom_id res chain seq x y z
N MET A 1 15.71 -11.73 4.30
CA MET A 1 17.02 -11.11 4.22
C MET A 1 18.08 -11.92 4.95
N GLU A 2 17.88 -12.38 6.17
CA GLU A 2 18.84 -13.26 6.87
C GLU A 2 19.21 -14.54 6.11
N ARG A 3 18.27 -15.16 5.40
CA ARG A 3 18.53 -16.36 4.59
C ARG A 3 19.42 -16.13 3.36
N ALA A 4 19.54 -14.88 2.90
CA ALA A 4 20.37 -14.50 1.75
C ALA A 4 21.71 -13.88 2.17
N GLY A 5 22.02 -13.83 3.48
CA GLY A 5 23.27 -13.24 3.98
C GLY A 5 23.38 -11.72 3.83
N HIS A 6 22.26 -11.02 3.55
CA HIS A 6 22.25 -9.58 3.43
C HIS A 6 21.78 -8.92 4.74
N GLY A 7 22.63 -8.05 5.27
CA GLY A 7 22.39 -7.28 6.49
C GLY A 7 21.77 -5.89 6.25
N PRO A 8 21.72 -5.06 7.30
CA PRO A 8 21.25 -3.66 7.21
C PRO A 8 22.02 -2.81 6.20
N GLU A 9 23.24 -3.22 5.85
CA GLU A 9 24.11 -2.52 4.88
C GLU A 9 23.45 -2.38 3.51
N LEU A 10 22.69 -3.39 3.08
CA LEU A 10 21.95 -3.32 1.81
C LEU A 10 20.88 -2.23 1.83
N ILE A 11 20.22 -2.05 2.98
CA ILE A 11 19.25 -0.96 3.15
C ILE A 11 19.93 0.39 3.02
N VAL A 12 21.08 0.58 3.67
CA VAL A 12 21.86 1.82 3.60
C VAL A 12 22.28 2.12 2.16
N GLN A 13 22.81 1.12 1.45
CA GLN A 13 23.25 1.27 0.05
C GLN A 13 22.07 1.66 -0.87
N ASN A 14 20.92 1.00 -0.73
CA ASN A 14 19.74 1.28 -1.55
C ASN A 14 19.16 2.68 -1.25
N VAL A 15 19.07 3.10 0.01
CA VAL A 15 18.62 4.44 0.37
C VAL A 15 19.59 5.49 -0.18
N ALA A 16 20.91 5.27 -0.07
CA ALA A 16 21.93 6.17 -0.61
C ALA A 16 21.82 6.30 -2.13
N LEU A 17 21.62 5.18 -2.84
CA LEU A 17 21.40 5.18 -4.31
C LEU A 17 20.16 6.00 -4.68
N LEU A 18 19.02 5.73 -4.03
CA LEU A 18 17.78 6.48 -4.30
C LEU A 18 17.94 7.97 -3.98
N ARG A 19 18.66 8.34 -2.91
CA ARG A 19 19.01 9.72 -2.59
C ARG A 19 19.82 10.38 -3.69
N SER A 20 20.81 9.67 -4.27
CA SER A 20 21.62 10.20 -5.38
C SER A 20 20.79 10.47 -6.64
N LEU A 21 19.76 9.67 -6.90
CA LEU A 21 18.83 9.87 -8.00
C LEU A 21 17.80 10.97 -7.73
N ALA A 22 17.47 11.22 -6.46
CA ALA A 22 16.51 12.24 -6.04
C ALA A 22 17.10 13.66 -6.01
N GLN A 23 18.40 13.83 -6.21
CA GLN A 23 19.08 15.13 -6.14
C GLN A 23 18.47 16.15 -7.12
N GLY A 24 17.97 17.25 -6.56
CA GLY A 24 17.41 18.36 -7.33
C GLY A 24 15.93 18.28 -7.67
N GLY A 25 15.23 17.23 -7.23
CA GLY A 25 13.78 17.07 -7.44
C GLY A 25 12.99 16.96 -6.13
N PRO A 26 11.67 17.19 -6.15
CA PRO A 26 10.79 17.05 -4.98
C PRO A 26 10.47 15.56 -4.71
N MET A 27 11.49 14.72 -4.55
CA MET A 27 11.35 13.29 -4.34
C MET A 27 11.59 12.90 -2.88
N CYS A 28 10.67 12.14 -2.30
CA CYS A 28 10.86 11.48 -1.02
C CYS A 28 11.33 10.04 -1.22
N VAL A 29 12.30 9.61 -0.42
CA VAL A 29 12.83 8.24 -0.45
C VAL A 29 12.15 7.42 0.64
N GLY A 30 11.33 6.44 0.26
CA GLY A 30 10.61 5.58 1.18
C GLY A 30 11.30 4.25 1.45
N GLY A 31 11.18 3.75 2.67
CA GLY A 31 11.56 2.38 3.04
C GLY A 31 10.38 1.44 2.83
N LEU A 32 10.46 0.53 1.83
CA LEU A 32 9.42 -0.47 1.58
C LEU A 32 9.65 -1.71 2.44
N MET A 33 8.64 -2.10 3.19
CA MET A 33 8.62 -3.28 4.06
C MET A 33 7.45 -4.19 3.66
N GLY A 34 7.70 -5.49 3.50
CA GLY A 34 6.66 -6.49 3.20
C GLY A 34 6.15 -7.22 4.44
N CYS A 35 5.00 -7.90 4.34
CA CYS A 35 4.56 -8.86 5.35
C CYS A 35 5.53 -10.05 5.45
N ARG A 36 5.41 -10.84 6.52
CA ARG A 36 6.28 -12.00 6.70
C ARG A 36 5.90 -13.17 5.80
N GLY A 37 4.63 -13.43 5.64
CA GLY A 37 4.10 -14.57 4.90
C GLY A 37 3.65 -14.21 3.49
N ASP A 38 2.67 -14.95 3.01
CA ASP A 38 2.05 -14.70 1.72
C ASP A 38 1.03 -13.56 1.83
N ALA A 39 1.24 -12.53 1.02
CA ALA A 39 0.44 -11.31 1.05
C ALA A 39 -0.99 -11.48 0.50
N TYR A 40 -1.27 -12.56 -0.22
CA TYR A 40 -2.54 -12.78 -0.89
C TYR A 40 -3.40 -13.85 -0.21
N THR A 41 -2.77 -14.84 0.40
CA THR A 41 -3.45 -15.90 1.16
C THR A 41 -3.46 -15.63 2.66
N GLY A 42 -2.51 -14.83 3.15
CA GLY A 42 -2.30 -14.63 4.59
C GLY A 42 -1.57 -15.79 5.27
N GLU A 43 -1.11 -16.79 4.52
CA GLU A 43 -0.34 -17.89 5.08
C GLU A 43 0.96 -17.39 5.69
N GLY A 44 1.23 -17.79 6.92
CA GLY A 44 2.41 -17.36 7.66
C GLY A 44 2.37 -15.93 8.20
N ALA A 45 1.22 -15.24 8.11
CA ALA A 45 1.02 -13.95 8.73
C ALA A 45 1.19 -14.02 10.26
N LEU A 46 1.79 -12.99 10.83
CA LEU A 46 2.16 -12.98 12.26
C LEU A 46 1.04 -12.42 13.14
N PRO A 47 0.90 -12.96 14.37
CA PRO A 47 0.19 -12.29 15.43
C PRO A 47 0.81 -10.92 15.75
N ARG A 48 0.00 -9.96 16.23
CA ARG A 48 0.40 -8.57 16.42
C ARG A 48 1.72 -8.36 17.17
N GLN A 49 1.92 -9.04 18.29
CA GLN A 49 3.15 -8.86 19.10
C GLN A 49 4.39 -9.41 18.39
N GLU A 50 4.25 -10.56 17.74
CA GLU A 50 5.32 -11.15 16.93
C GLU A 50 5.64 -10.29 15.71
N ALA A 51 4.63 -9.77 15.03
CA ALA A 51 4.79 -8.85 13.90
C ALA A 51 5.57 -7.58 14.31
N ARG A 52 5.23 -6.97 15.48
CA ARG A 52 5.98 -5.84 15.99
C ARG A 52 7.46 -6.18 16.22
N ALA A 53 7.74 -7.30 16.85
CA ALA A 53 9.12 -7.74 17.12
C ALA A 53 9.88 -8.04 15.82
N PHE A 54 9.22 -8.72 14.87
CA PHE A 54 9.81 -9.11 13.59
C PHE A 54 10.16 -7.92 12.70
N HIS A 55 9.27 -6.92 12.60
CA HIS A 55 9.45 -5.78 11.68
C HIS A 55 10.27 -4.63 12.24
N ARG A 56 10.48 -4.59 13.56
CA ARG A 56 11.17 -3.50 14.27
C ARG A 56 12.58 -3.22 13.74
N TRP A 57 13.37 -4.27 13.53
CA TRP A 57 14.76 -4.11 13.08
C TRP A 57 14.84 -3.47 11.69
N GLN A 58 13.94 -3.83 10.77
CA GLN A 58 13.91 -3.31 9.41
C GLN A 58 13.44 -1.85 9.39
N ALA A 59 12.40 -1.52 10.14
CA ALA A 59 11.92 -0.15 10.30
C ALA A 59 13.03 0.76 10.83
N GLU A 60 13.74 0.33 11.87
CA GLU A 60 14.86 1.06 12.45
C GLU A 60 16.05 1.16 11.49
N ALA A 61 16.34 0.13 10.68
CA ALA A 61 17.39 0.20 9.67
C ALA A 61 17.10 1.25 8.60
N PHE A 62 15.86 1.35 8.11
CA PHE A 62 15.44 2.42 7.19
C PHE A 62 15.55 3.81 7.82
N ARG A 63 15.12 3.96 9.08
CA ARG A 63 15.27 5.22 9.80
C ARG A 63 16.75 5.65 9.87
N ARG A 64 17.65 4.75 10.26
CA ARG A 64 19.10 5.04 10.32
C ARG A 64 19.71 5.30 8.96
N ALA A 65 19.22 4.68 7.91
CA ALA A 65 19.64 4.93 6.54
C ALA A 65 19.17 6.29 5.99
N GLY A 66 18.29 7.00 6.70
CA GLY A 66 17.80 8.30 6.30
C GLY A 66 16.64 8.26 5.33
N ALA A 67 15.79 7.23 5.37
CA ALA A 67 14.52 7.24 4.65
C ALA A 67 13.61 8.36 5.15
N ASP A 68 12.80 8.97 4.26
CA ASP A 68 11.88 10.06 4.61
C ASP A 68 10.58 9.53 5.20
N PHE A 69 10.16 8.34 4.82
CA PHE A 69 8.95 7.68 5.30
C PHE A 69 9.08 6.15 5.16
N LEU A 70 8.14 5.43 5.78
CA LEU A 70 8.03 3.97 5.64
C LEU A 70 6.73 3.60 4.93
N LEU A 71 6.78 2.58 4.06
CA LEU A 71 5.63 2.01 3.39
C LEU A 71 5.56 0.51 3.70
N ALA A 72 4.53 0.09 4.42
CA ALA A 72 4.19 -1.32 4.57
C ALA A 72 3.35 -1.78 3.37
N GLY A 73 3.84 -2.67 2.57
CA GLY A 73 3.14 -3.19 1.39
C GLY A 73 3.43 -4.66 1.20
N ILE A 74 2.50 -5.47 0.99
CA ILE A 74 1.04 -5.46 1.15
C ILE A 74 0.68 -6.30 2.37
N LEU A 75 -0.26 -5.85 3.20
CA LEU A 75 -0.57 -6.51 4.46
C LEU A 75 -1.90 -7.27 4.37
N PRO A 76 -1.90 -8.61 4.55
CA PRO A 76 -3.10 -9.44 4.36
C PRO A 76 -4.01 -9.48 5.58
N THR A 77 -3.46 -9.26 6.79
CA THR A 77 -4.20 -9.48 8.05
C THR A 77 -4.11 -8.28 8.98
N ALA A 78 -5.16 -8.05 9.75
CA ALA A 78 -5.21 -6.95 10.71
C ALA A 78 -4.17 -7.09 11.85
N PRO A 79 -3.95 -8.26 12.46
CA PRO A 79 -2.93 -8.40 13.51
C PRO A 79 -1.52 -8.05 13.02
N GLU A 80 -1.12 -8.51 11.84
CA GLU A 80 0.21 -8.18 11.30
C GLU A 80 0.33 -6.71 10.93
N ALA A 81 -0.72 -6.13 10.31
CA ALA A 81 -0.78 -4.71 9.99
C ALA A 81 -0.64 -3.83 11.23
N GLN A 82 -1.32 -4.17 12.32
CA GLN A 82 -1.25 -3.45 13.59
C GLN A 82 0.13 -3.60 14.26
N GLY A 83 0.72 -4.79 14.25
CA GLY A 83 2.06 -5.03 14.80
C GLY A 83 3.15 -4.29 14.03
N MET A 84 3.09 -4.33 12.70
CA MET A 84 4.00 -3.58 11.84
C MET A 84 3.84 -2.07 12.02
N ALA A 85 2.60 -1.58 12.16
CA ALA A 85 2.32 -0.18 12.47
C ALA A 85 2.96 0.27 13.79
N GLN A 86 2.91 -0.57 14.84
CA GLN A 86 3.60 -0.28 16.10
C GLN A 86 5.12 -0.15 15.91
N ALA A 87 5.73 -1.08 15.15
CA ALA A 87 7.16 -1.05 14.86
C ALA A 87 7.57 0.19 14.05
N MET A 88 6.73 0.60 13.08
CA MET A 88 6.97 1.81 12.29
C MET A 88 6.80 3.09 13.12
N ALA A 89 5.77 3.17 13.95
CA ALA A 89 5.51 4.31 14.83
C ALA A 89 6.68 4.59 15.78
N GLU A 90 7.36 3.55 16.27
CA GLU A 90 8.53 3.67 17.14
C GLU A 90 9.72 4.40 16.48
N THR A 91 9.77 4.46 15.16
CA THR A 91 10.84 5.17 14.44
C THR A 91 10.66 6.69 14.44
N GLY A 92 9.44 7.18 14.68
CA GLY A 92 9.09 8.61 14.55
C GLY A 92 8.95 9.08 13.08
N LEU A 93 9.21 8.23 12.08
CA LEU A 93 9.01 8.57 10.68
C LEU A 93 7.51 8.53 10.32
N PRO A 94 7.06 9.38 9.38
CA PRO A 94 5.76 9.18 8.75
C PRO A 94 5.70 7.79 8.10
N TYR A 95 4.54 7.14 8.14
CA TYR A 95 4.40 5.83 7.51
C TYR A 95 3.01 5.58 6.94
N VAL A 96 2.93 4.68 5.98
CA VAL A 96 1.74 4.31 5.24
C VAL A 96 1.54 2.80 5.35
N LEU A 97 0.29 2.37 5.55
CA LEU A 97 -0.08 0.96 5.49
C LEU A 97 -0.82 0.68 4.19
N SER A 98 -0.23 -0.17 3.35
CA SER A 98 -0.88 -0.73 2.17
C SER A 98 -1.42 -2.12 2.47
N LEU A 99 -2.71 -2.31 2.17
CA LEU A 99 -3.47 -3.48 2.60
C LEU A 99 -3.84 -4.35 1.40
N THR A 100 -3.85 -5.66 1.59
CA THR A 100 -4.47 -6.60 0.66
C THR A 100 -5.98 -6.54 0.85
N LEU A 101 -6.61 -5.60 0.13
CA LEU A 101 -8.04 -5.36 0.21
C LEU A 101 -8.77 -6.23 -0.82
N ARG A 102 -9.80 -6.96 -0.39
CA ARG A 102 -10.67 -7.75 -1.25
C ARG A 102 -11.84 -6.89 -1.75
N ARG A 103 -12.42 -7.28 -2.87
CA ARG A 103 -13.57 -6.60 -3.48
C ARG A 103 -14.79 -6.51 -2.53
N ASP A 104 -14.90 -7.43 -1.59
CA ASP A 104 -15.94 -7.44 -0.56
C ASP A 104 -15.69 -6.43 0.59
N GLY A 105 -14.62 -5.64 0.52
CA GLY A 105 -14.29 -4.60 1.48
C GLY A 105 -13.59 -5.09 2.75
N ARG A 106 -13.08 -6.31 2.73
CA ARG A 106 -12.39 -6.95 3.84
C ARG A 106 -10.93 -7.25 3.48
N LEU A 107 -10.09 -7.38 4.49
CA LEU A 107 -8.77 -7.97 4.36
C LEU A 107 -8.90 -9.49 4.17
N VAL A 108 -7.77 -10.16 3.93
CA VAL A 108 -7.74 -11.62 3.70
C VAL A 108 -8.25 -12.41 4.91
N ASP A 109 -7.97 -11.95 6.13
CA ASP A 109 -8.45 -12.53 7.40
C ASP A 109 -9.93 -12.24 7.71
N GLY A 110 -10.64 -11.56 6.80
CA GLY A 110 -12.04 -11.20 6.97
C GLY A 110 -12.29 -9.89 7.75
N THR A 111 -11.26 -9.23 8.26
CA THR A 111 -11.39 -7.95 8.97
C THR A 111 -11.91 -6.86 8.02
N ARG A 112 -12.91 -6.08 8.45
CA ARG A 112 -13.43 -4.94 7.69
C ARG A 112 -12.42 -3.80 7.70
N LEU A 113 -12.26 -3.12 6.57
CA LEU A 113 -11.35 -1.97 6.49
C LEU A 113 -11.66 -0.88 7.52
N CYS A 114 -12.95 -0.59 7.75
CA CYS A 114 -13.37 0.41 8.75
C CYS A 114 -12.94 0.03 10.17
N ASP A 115 -13.06 -1.26 10.53
CA ASP A 115 -12.70 -1.76 11.86
C ASP A 115 -11.17 -1.71 12.07
N LEU A 116 -10.39 -2.17 11.08
CA LEU A 116 -8.94 -2.06 11.14
C LEU A 116 -8.47 -0.61 11.39
N ILE A 117 -9.00 0.35 10.63
CA ILE A 117 -8.59 1.75 10.75
C ILE A 117 -8.93 2.30 12.15
N ARG A 118 -10.10 2.00 12.68
CA ARG A 118 -10.53 2.44 14.02
C ARG A 118 -9.71 1.81 15.13
N GLU A 119 -9.50 0.51 15.07
CA GLU A 119 -8.74 -0.24 16.07
C GLU A 119 -7.27 0.20 16.07
N THR A 120 -6.67 0.39 14.89
CA THR A 120 -5.30 0.88 14.78
C THR A 120 -5.17 2.30 15.33
N ALA A 121 -6.15 3.17 15.10
CA ALA A 121 -6.16 4.52 15.67
C ALA A 121 -6.31 4.49 17.20
N ALA A 122 -7.16 3.61 17.74
CA ALA A 122 -7.30 3.42 19.19
C ALA A 122 -5.99 2.86 19.82
N LEU A 123 -5.29 1.98 19.10
CA LEU A 123 -4.05 1.37 19.56
C LEU A 123 -2.88 2.35 19.60
N LEU A 124 -2.78 3.26 18.64
CA LEU A 124 -1.57 4.07 18.38
C LEU A 124 -1.74 5.57 18.68
N GLY A 125 -2.97 6.06 18.82
CA GLY A 125 -3.20 7.49 19.07
C GLY A 125 -2.51 8.38 18.04
N GLU A 126 -1.63 9.27 18.49
CA GLU A 126 -0.85 10.16 17.61
C GLU A 126 0.18 9.42 16.74
N GLY A 127 0.61 8.22 17.14
CA GLY A 127 1.50 7.37 16.35
C GLY A 127 0.82 6.63 15.19
N ARG A 128 -0.47 6.93 14.86
CA ARG A 128 -1.20 6.29 13.76
C ARG A 128 -0.58 6.56 12.38
N PRO A 129 -0.82 5.68 11.39
CA PRO A 129 -0.32 5.87 10.01
C PRO A 129 -0.70 7.24 9.44
N ALA A 130 0.14 7.81 8.58
CA ALA A 130 -0.21 9.01 7.83
C ALA A 130 -1.50 8.82 7.01
N PHE A 131 -1.61 7.67 6.34
CA PHE A 131 -2.83 7.20 5.68
C PHE A 131 -2.75 5.69 5.41
N TYR A 132 -3.88 5.14 4.93
CA TYR A 132 -3.99 3.77 4.43
C TYR A 132 -4.18 3.78 2.93
N MET A 133 -3.73 2.71 2.28
CA MET A 133 -3.90 2.49 0.85
C MET A 133 -4.07 1.00 0.54
N SER A 134 -4.25 0.69 -0.72
CA SER A 134 -4.18 -0.68 -1.22
C SER A 134 -3.30 -0.73 -2.46
N ASN A 135 -2.63 -1.86 -2.69
CA ASN A 135 -1.91 -2.11 -3.94
C ASN A 135 -2.18 -3.52 -4.46
N CYS A 136 -1.82 -3.78 -5.71
CA CYS A 136 -2.09 -5.03 -6.42
C CYS A 136 -3.58 -5.41 -6.48
N ILE A 137 -4.44 -4.44 -6.70
CA ILE A 137 -5.89 -4.58 -6.85
C ILE A 137 -6.37 -3.66 -7.98
N HIS A 138 -7.35 -4.08 -8.77
CA HIS A 138 -7.91 -3.26 -9.84
C HIS A 138 -8.74 -2.08 -9.28
N PRO A 139 -8.75 -0.89 -9.91
CA PRO A 139 -9.47 0.29 -9.40
C PRO A 139 -10.96 0.04 -9.14
N ASP A 140 -11.65 -0.68 -10.02
CA ASP A 140 -13.07 -1.00 -9.83
C ASP A 140 -13.32 -1.96 -8.66
N ALA A 141 -12.34 -2.80 -8.30
CA ALA A 141 -12.44 -3.63 -7.11
C ALA A 141 -12.23 -2.81 -5.83
N VAL A 142 -11.31 -1.83 -5.84
CA VAL A 142 -11.16 -0.87 -4.74
C VAL A 142 -12.45 -0.08 -4.54
N ARG A 143 -13.04 0.45 -5.62
CA ARG A 143 -14.30 1.18 -5.56
C ARG A 143 -15.41 0.32 -4.95
N ALA A 144 -15.57 -0.93 -5.42
CA ALA A 144 -16.57 -1.86 -4.86
C ALA A 144 -16.33 -2.15 -3.38
N ALA A 145 -15.08 -2.26 -2.94
CA ALA A 145 -14.70 -2.46 -1.54
C ALA A 145 -15.06 -1.25 -0.66
N LEU A 146 -14.81 -0.04 -1.15
CA LEU A 146 -15.13 1.20 -0.43
C LEU A 146 -16.64 1.49 -0.41
N ASP A 147 -17.36 1.03 -1.42
CA ASP A 147 -18.82 1.14 -1.52
C ASP A 147 -19.59 0.20 -0.58
N GLN A 148 -18.93 -0.77 0.07
CA GLN A 148 -19.58 -1.61 1.08
C GLN A 148 -20.11 -0.77 2.23
N ALA A 149 -21.35 -1.03 2.66
CA ALA A 149 -22.06 -0.22 3.67
C ALA A 149 -21.23 -0.02 4.95
N PHE A 150 -20.52 -1.05 5.42
CA PHE A 150 -19.68 -0.99 6.62
C PHE A 150 -18.37 -0.19 6.40
N ASN A 151 -17.94 0.06 5.17
CA ASN A 151 -16.78 0.89 4.85
C ASN A 151 -17.16 2.35 4.55
N ARG A 152 -18.44 2.68 4.40
CA ARG A 152 -18.92 4.05 4.24
C ARG A 152 -18.88 4.83 5.55
N CYS A 153 -17.78 4.74 6.28
CA CYS A 153 -17.60 5.41 7.57
C CYS A 153 -16.62 6.59 7.47
N GLY A 154 -16.69 7.52 8.43
CA GLY A 154 -15.81 8.68 8.47
C GLY A 154 -14.33 8.32 8.56
N ALA A 155 -13.99 7.22 9.25
CA ALA A 155 -12.62 6.77 9.38
C ALA A 155 -12.01 6.35 8.02
N VAL A 156 -12.74 5.60 7.21
CA VAL A 156 -12.29 5.20 5.85
C VAL A 156 -12.16 6.44 4.97
N ARG A 157 -13.18 7.30 4.91
CA ARG A 157 -13.13 8.52 4.08
C ARG A 157 -11.97 9.44 4.42
N ALA A 158 -11.65 9.56 5.71
CA ALA A 158 -10.59 10.45 6.16
C ALA A 158 -9.18 9.87 6.03
N ARG A 159 -9.06 8.53 5.97
CA ARG A 159 -7.76 7.88 6.15
C ARG A 159 -7.35 6.92 5.05
N PHE A 160 -8.26 6.36 4.25
CA PHE A 160 -7.92 5.54 3.08
C PHE A 160 -7.77 6.47 1.87
N LEU A 161 -6.53 6.83 1.54
CA LEU A 161 -6.23 7.94 0.63
C LEU A 161 -5.32 7.55 -0.54
N GLY A 162 -5.07 6.26 -0.74
CA GLY A 162 -4.15 5.87 -1.81
C GLY A 162 -4.47 4.53 -2.46
N VAL A 163 -4.00 4.40 -3.69
CA VAL A 163 -4.01 3.14 -4.44
C VAL A 163 -2.82 3.07 -5.40
N GLN A 164 -2.18 1.89 -5.45
CA GLN A 164 -1.31 1.47 -6.55
C GLN A 164 -1.99 0.30 -7.24
N ALA A 165 -2.69 0.59 -8.32
CA ALA A 165 -3.60 -0.36 -8.94
C ALA A 165 -2.90 -1.23 -10.00
N ASN A 166 -3.31 -2.51 -10.09
CA ASN A 166 -2.96 -3.37 -11.21
C ASN A 166 -3.91 -3.13 -12.41
N THR A 167 -3.53 -3.67 -13.56
CA THR A 167 -4.33 -3.54 -14.79
C THR A 167 -5.41 -4.60 -14.91
N SER A 168 -5.29 -5.75 -14.21
CA SER A 168 -6.24 -6.84 -14.34
C SER A 168 -7.43 -6.69 -13.38
N PRO A 169 -8.68 -6.80 -13.88
CA PRO A 169 -9.86 -6.86 -13.02
C PRO A 169 -10.07 -8.23 -12.34
N ARG A 170 -9.26 -9.24 -12.70
CA ARG A 170 -9.30 -10.58 -12.13
C ARG A 170 -8.67 -10.60 -10.74
N SER A 171 -9.08 -11.56 -9.93
CA SER A 171 -8.46 -11.84 -8.64
C SER A 171 -7.07 -12.43 -8.80
N PHE A 172 -6.27 -12.38 -7.74
CA PHE A 172 -4.96 -13.01 -7.70
C PHE A 172 -5.03 -14.52 -8.05
N ALA A 173 -5.99 -15.23 -7.48
CA ALA A 173 -6.18 -16.67 -7.74
C ALA A 173 -6.51 -17.00 -9.21
N GLU A 174 -7.16 -16.09 -9.93
CA GLU A 174 -7.46 -16.25 -11.36
C GLU A 174 -6.27 -15.92 -12.26
N LEU A 175 -5.29 -15.19 -11.73
CA LEU A 175 -4.07 -14.79 -12.46
C LEU A 175 -2.90 -15.72 -12.17
N ASP A 176 -2.99 -16.54 -11.12
CA ASP A 176 -1.93 -17.46 -10.75
C ASP A 176 -1.69 -18.48 -11.87
N GLY A 177 -0.43 -18.62 -12.29
CA GLY A 177 -0.06 -19.47 -13.42
C GLY A 177 -0.43 -18.93 -14.82
N ALA A 178 -0.89 -17.69 -14.96
CA ALA A 178 -1.21 -17.12 -16.28
C ALA A 178 0.06 -16.97 -17.14
N GLU A 179 0.06 -17.53 -18.35
CA GLU A 179 1.19 -17.49 -19.28
C GLU A 179 1.34 -16.16 -20.02
N ALA A 180 0.29 -15.32 -20.02
CA ALA A 180 0.28 -14.02 -20.69
C ALA A 180 -0.24 -12.92 -19.77
N LEU A 181 0.25 -11.69 -19.98
CA LEU A 181 -0.27 -10.51 -19.31
C LEU A 181 -1.74 -10.31 -19.69
N GLN A 182 -2.59 -10.30 -18.67
CA GLN A 182 -4.04 -10.08 -18.81
C GLN A 182 -4.41 -8.83 -18.02
N GLY A 183 -4.64 -7.74 -18.72
CA GLY A 183 -4.96 -6.47 -18.09
C GLY A 183 -5.47 -5.43 -19.08
N ASP A 184 -6.02 -4.38 -18.55
CA ASP A 184 -6.53 -3.26 -19.31
C ASP A 184 -5.39 -2.49 -19.98
N ALA A 185 -5.67 -1.95 -21.16
CA ALA A 185 -4.81 -0.99 -21.82
C ALA A 185 -4.76 0.34 -21.03
N PRO A 186 -3.80 1.24 -21.32
CA PRO A 186 -3.60 2.48 -20.57
C PRO A 186 -4.85 3.34 -20.39
N GLU A 187 -5.62 3.56 -21.45
CA GLU A 187 -6.80 4.44 -21.41
C GLU A 187 -7.96 3.86 -20.58
N PRO A 188 -8.43 2.61 -20.78
CA PRO A 188 -9.43 1.99 -19.92
C PRO A 188 -9.03 1.97 -18.45
N TRP A 189 -7.75 1.64 -18.15
CA TRP A 189 -7.24 1.63 -16.80
C TRP A 189 -7.25 3.03 -16.17
N ALA A 190 -6.77 4.04 -16.88
CA ALA A 190 -6.78 5.43 -16.42
C ALA A 190 -8.20 5.93 -16.14
N GLU A 191 -9.17 5.55 -16.98
CA GLU A 191 -10.59 5.89 -16.76
C GLU A 191 -11.14 5.17 -15.51
N ALA A 192 -10.76 3.92 -15.25
CA ALA A 192 -11.14 3.21 -14.02
C ALA A 192 -10.56 3.90 -12.77
N MET A 193 -9.30 4.37 -12.86
CA MET A 193 -8.66 5.16 -11.79
C MET A 193 -9.40 6.48 -11.53
N LEU A 194 -9.83 7.18 -12.57
CA LEU A 194 -10.62 8.42 -12.42
C LEU A 194 -12.00 8.15 -11.82
N ARG A 195 -12.70 7.11 -12.26
CA ARG A 195 -13.98 6.72 -11.63
C ARG A 195 -13.83 6.46 -10.15
N LEU A 196 -12.74 5.79 -9.75
CA LEU A 196 -12.41 5.58 -8.33
C LEU A 196 -12.16 6.92 -7.63
N HIS A 197 -11.31 7.78 -8.20
CA HIS A 197 -10.94 9.07 -7.61
C HIS A 197 -12.14 10.02 -7.44
N ARG A 198 -13.04 10.08 -8.42
CA ARG A 198 -14.28 10.88 -8.34
C ARG A 198 -15.23 10.39 -7.25
N ALA A 199 -15.34 9.06 -7.08
CA ALA A 199 -16.19 8.47 -6.05
C ALA A 199 -15.58 8.55 -4.63
N HIS A 200 -14.29 8.34 -4.55
CA HIS A 200 -13.49 8.30 -3.31
C HIS A 200 -12.19 9.08 -3.53
N PRO A 201 -12.12 10.37 -3.17
CA PRO A 201 -10.95 11.21 -3.44
C PRO A 201 -9.66 10.62 -2.85
N MET A 202 -8.71 10.29 -3.72
CA MET A 202 -7.40 9.74 -3.36
C MET A 202 -6.33 10.84 -3.46
N ARG A 203 -5.33 10.79 -2.60
CA ARG A 203 -4.15 11.66 -2.62
C ARG A 203 -2.93 11.01 -3.27
N LEU A 204 -2.90 9.69 -3.30
CA LEU A 204 -1.88 8.90 -3.97
C LEU A 204 -2.55 7.99 -4.99
N LEU A 205 -2.15 8.16 -6.24
CA LEU A 205 -2.59 7.33 -7.36
C LEU A 205 -1.34 6.79 -8.06
N GLY A 206 -1.27 5.49 -8.23
CA GLY A 206 -0.12 4.83 -8.84
C GLY A 206 -0.47 3.52 -9.50
N GLY A 207 0.48 2.98 -10.23
CA GLY A 207 0.39 1.67 -10.87
C GLY A 207 1.09 0.58 -10.08
N CYS A 208 0.65 -0.67 -10.27
CA CYS A 208 1.25 -1.88 -9.76
C CYS A 208 1.41 -2.90 -10.92
N CYS A 209 1.06 -4.16 -10.70
CA CYS A 209 1.24 -5.23 -11.70
C CYS A 209 0.55 -4.91 -13.03
N GLY A 210 1.28 -5.11 -14.13
CA GLY A 210 0.80 -4.88 -15.49
C GLY A 210 0.85 -3.43 -15.97
N THR A 211 1.13 -2.45 -15.09
CA THR A 211 1.26 -1.04 -15.50
C THR A 211 2.66 -0.71 -15.96
N ASP A 212 2.76 0.27 -16.84
CA ASP A 212 4.00 0.88 -17.32
C ASP A 212 3.86 2.41 -17.44
N GLY A 213 4.89 3.07 -18.00
CA GLY A 213 4.90 4.51 -18.18
C GLY A 213 3.73 5.05 -19.03
N ARG A 214 3.17 4.26 -19.94
CA ARG A 214 2.00 4.65 -20.77
C ARG A 214 0.74 4.77 -19.90
N HIS A 215 0.54 3.85 -18.96
CA HIS A 215 -0.57 3.89 -18.01
C HIS A 215 -0.49 5.15 -17.12
N MET A 216 0.71 5.43 -16.62
CA MET A 216 0.93 6.62 -15.79
C MET A 216 0.74 7.91 -16.58
N ALA A 217 1.19 7.97 -17.84
CA ALA A 217 1.00 9.13 -18.72
C ALA A 217 -0.49 9.36 -19.02
N ALA A 218 -1.25 8.30 -19.34
CA ALA A 218 -2.69 8.38 -19.57
C ALA A 218 -3.44 8.90 -18.34
N LEU A 219 -3.10 8.39 -17.13
CA LEU A 219 -3.69 8.85 -15.88
C LEU A 219 -3.35 10.32 -15.60
N ALA A 220 -2.08 10.71 -15.73
CA ALA A 220 -1.64 12.08 -15.48
C ALA A 220 -2.33 13.09 -16.41
N ALA A 221 -2.41 12.77 -17.70
CA ALA A 221 -3.09 13.62 -18.67
C ALA A 221 -4.56 13.89 -18.31
N ARG A 222 -5.29 12.85 -17.87
CA ARG A 222 -6.70 12.96 -17.46
C ARG A 222 -6.87 13.75 -16.16
N LEU A 223 -6.03 13.51 -15.15
CA LEU A 223 -6.06 14.28 -13.90
C LEU A 223 -5.80 15.78 -14.14
N THR A 224 -4.84 16.10 -15.02
CA THR A 224 -4.54 17.49 -15.39
C THR A 224 -5.72 18.16 -16.09
N ALA A 225 -6.38 17.43 -17.01
CA ALA A 225 -7.56 17.95 -17.69
C ALA A 225 -8.74 18.23 -16.73
N GLU A 226 -8.93 17.42 -15.71
CA GLU A 226 -9.97 17.65 -14.68
C GLU A 226 -9.64 18.82 -13.75
N ALA A 227 -8.37 19.03 -13.41
CA ALA A 227 -7.94 20.13 -12.53
C ALA A 227 -8.02 21.52 -13.23
N GLY A 228 -8.05 21.55 -14.57
CA GLY A 228 -8.15 22.77 -15.36
C GLY A 228 -9.59 23.23 -15.69
N ASN A 229 -10.59 22.42 -15.33
CA ASN A 229 -12.02 22.74 -15.46
C ASN A 229 -12.62 23.12 -14.10
#